data_6554fa183ed5b3a92f714130e615d596
#
_entry.id   6554fa183ed5b3a92f714130e615d596
#
_cell.length_a   1.000
_cell.length_b   1.000
_cell.length_c   1.000
_cell.angle_alpha   90.00
_cell.angle_beta   90.00
_cell.angle_gamma   90.00
#
_symmetry.space_group_name_H-M   'P 1'
#
loop_
_entity.id
_entity.type
_entity.pdbx_description
1 polymer ?
#
loop_
_entity_poly.entity_id
_entity_poly.type
_entity_poly.pdbx_seq_one_letter_code
_entity_poly.pdbx_strand_id
1 'polypeptide(L)'
;MEQIDTKRLTIKELSEAEAETILPVYLNSADYLDTQTPDEPSIEMVRSDLVLAAENHGVTCGIFRRDTGQPIGVISFVPHSFRGQRDYAWLSLLMIQEDDRLEGYGAEAYRAVEDHIYGDPEVKRIGTLLIPQFDASLRFAEKMGFEQVGGPFKNKRGYGLYSYVKKRAGLPETAGEKIWREAQEVRLRTDE
;
A
#
# COMPACT_ATOMS: atom_id res chain seq x y z
N MET A 1 8.95 13.84 4.13
CA MET A 1 8.93 13.00 5.37
C MET A 1 10.35 12.85 5.89
N GLU A 2 10.58 12.86 7.21
CA GLU A 2 11.89 12.45 7.73
C GLU A 2 12.14 10.96 7.45
N GLN A 3 13.44 10.57 7.35
CA GLN A 3 13.84 9.18 7.23
C GLN A 3 13.34 8.38 8.44
N ILE A 4 12.84 7.17 8.21
CA ILE A 4 12.45 6.22 9.25
C ILE A 4 13.41 5.05 9.23
N ASP A 5 14.07 4.81 10.36
CA ASP A 5 14.93 3.65 10.57
C ASP A 5 14.20 2.60 11.42
N THR A 6 14.25 1.35 10.97
CA THR A 6 13.75 0.18 11.69
C THR A 6 14.92 -0.72 12.11
N LYS A 7 14.64 -1.93 12.57
CA LYS A 7 15.70 -2.89 12.89
C LYS A 7 16.58 -3.25 11.68
N ARG A 8 15.94 -3.44 10.50
CA ARG A 8 16.61 -3.95 9.29
C ARG A 8 16.55 -2.98 8.11
N LEU A 9 15.68 -1.96 8.18
CA LEU A 9 15.37 -1.10 7.04
C LEU A 9 15.60 0.36 7.34
N THR A 10 15.96 1.10 6.30
CA THR A 10 15.85 2.54 6.18
C THR A 10 14.77 2.86 5.15
N ILE A 11 13.77 3.64 5.53
CA ILE A 11 12.68 4.10 4.67
C ILE A 11 12.87 5.58 4.45
N LYS A 12 13.12 5.97 3.21
CA LYS A 12 13.48 7.35 2.85
C LYS A 12 12.58 7.85 1.74
N GLU A 13 11.99 9.06 1.91
CA GLU A 13 11.27 9.74 0.86
C GLU A 13 12.17 10.02 -0.34
N LEU A 14 11.63 9.80 -1.54
CA LEU A 14 12.32 9.98 -2.80
C LEU A 14 11.67 11.09 -3.62
N SER A 15 12.50 11.88 -4.26
CA SER A 15 12.13 12.82 -5.31
C SER A 15 12.27 12.20 -6.70
N GLU A 16 11.72 12.84 -7.72
CA GLU A 16 11.91 12.43 -9.11
C GLU A 16 13.40 12.31 -9.51
N ALA A 17 14.27 13.17 -8.97
CA ALA A 17 15.72 13.11 -9.23
C ALA A 17 16.37 11.82 -8.74
N GLU A 18 15.74 11.10 -7.79
CA GLU A 18 16.24 9.85 -7.23
C GLU A 18 15.58 8.61 -7.86
N ALA A 19 14.80 8.76 -8.94
CA ALA A 19 14.07 7.68 -9.60
C ALA A 19 14.96 6.49 -9.98
N GLU A 20 16.20 6.75 -10.44
CA GLU A 20 17.13 5.69 -10.83
C GLU A 20 17.53 4.79 -9.65
N THR A 21 17.48 5.30 -8.42
CA THR A 21 17.80 4.53 -7.21
C THR A 21 16.87 3.33 -7.01
N ILE A 22 15.60 3.49 -7.38
CA ILE A 22 14.57 2.44 -7.19
C ILE A 22 14.17 1.72 -8.47
N LEU A 23 14.73 2.10 -9.62
CA LEU A 23 14.48 1.40 -10.89
C LEU A 23 14.75 -0.12 -10.79
N PRO A 24 15.83 -0.60 -10.14
CA PRO A 24 16.05 -2.04 -9.97
C PRO A 24 14.90 -2.77 -9.28
N VAL A 25 14.24 -2.11 -8.31
CA VAL A 25 13.06 -2.67 -7.61
C VAL A 25 11.90 -2.87 -8.58
N TYR A 26 11.64 -1.90 -9.48
CA TYR A 26 10.59 -2.00 -10.49
C TYR A 26 10.90 -3.12 -11.48
N LEU A 27 12.12 -3.20 -11.98
CA LEU A 27 12.55 -4.25 -12.92
C LEU A 27 12.44 -5.65 -12.31
N ASN A 28 12.78 -5.80 -11.02
CA ASN A 28 12.67 -7.07 -10.28
C ASN A 28 11.27 -7.32 -9.67
N SER A 29 10.26 -6.57 -10.10
CA SER A 29 8.86 -6.70 -9.67
C SER A 29 7.89 -6.68 -10.85
N ALA A 30 8.35 -7.04 -12.05
CA ALA A 30 7.55 -7.01 -13.27
C ALA A 30 6.29 -7.87 -13.17
N ASP A 31 6.35 -9.00 -12.46
CA ASP A 31 5.23 -9.90 -12.17
C ASP A 31 4.07 -9.19 -11.45
N TYR A 32 4.41 -8.34 -10.49
CA TYR A 32 3.42 -7.54 -9.78
C TYR A 32 2.88 -6.40 -10.66
N LEU A 33 3.76 -5.69 -11.35
CA LEU A 33 3.41 -4.52 -12.15
C LEU A 33 2.53 -4.88 -13.36
N ASP A 34 2.73 -6.04 -13.99
CA ASP A 34 1.87 -6.52 -15.09
C ASP A 34 0.39 -6.60 -14.71
N THR A 35 0.08 -6.72 -13.44
CA THR A 35 -1.31 -6.72 -12.95
C THR A 35 -1.93 -5.33 -12.87
N GLN A 36 -1.12 -4.31 -12.80
CA GLN A 36 -1.53 -2.91 -12.65
C GLN A 36 -1.59 -2.19 -14.00
N THR A 37 -0.60 -2.43 -14.85
CA THR A 37 -0.44 -1.78 -16.16
C THR A 37 0.07 -2.78 -17.20
N PRO A 38 -0.26 -2.59 -18.49
CA PRO A 38 0.32 -3.38 -19.58
C PRO A 38 1.75 -2.96 -19.93
N ASP A 39 2.23 -1.86 -19.36
CA ASP A 39 3.53 -1.28 -19.71
C ASP A 39 4.65 -2.01 -18.96
N GLU A 40 5.76 -2.24 -19.64
CA GLU A 40 6.95 -2.81 -18.99
C GLU A 40 7.58 -1.80 -18.02
N PRO A 41 8.18 -2.27 -16.90
CA PRO A 41 8.88 -1.40 -15.96
C PRO A 41 9.98 -0.59 -16.66
N SER A 42 9.96 0.72 -16.46
CA SER A 42 10.91 1.65 -17.07
C SER A 42 11.22 2.81 -16.12
N ILE A 43 12.26 3.58 -16.43
CA ILE A 43 12.58 4.78 -15.66
C ILE A 43 11.48 5.85 -15.77
N GLU A 44 10.79 5.90 -16.92
CA GLU A 44 9.67 6.80 -17.16
C GLU A 44 8.48 6.43 -16.26
N MET A 45 8.22 5.13 -16.07
CA MET A 45 7.20 4.65 -15.12
C MET A 45 7.54 5.10 -13.70
N VAL A 46 8.77 4.88 -13.25
CA VAL A 46 9.21 5.29 -11.90
C VAL A 46 9.04 6.80 -11.71
N ARG A 47 9.49 7.61 -12.66
CA ARG A 47 9.34 9.08 -12.60
C ARG A 47 7.88 9.49 -12.55
N SER A 48 7.05 8.89 -13.42
CA SER A 48 5.62 9.17 -13.46
C SER A 48 4.94 8.85 -12.12
N ASP A 49 5.28 7.73 -11.50
CA ASP A 49 4.71 7.34 -10.21
C ASP A 49 5.11 8.30 -9.09
N LEU A 50 6.37 8.75 -9.07
CA LEU A 50 6.86 9.74 -8.10
C LEU A 50 6.14 11.09 -8.26
N VAL A 51 6.02 11.58 -9.50
CA VAL A 51 5.32 12.84 -9.81
C VAL A 51 3.84 12.73 -9.45
N LEU A 52 3.18 11.65 -9.89
CA LEU A 52 1.76 11.44 -9.63
C LEU A 52 1.44 11.34 -8.13
N ALA A 53 2.30 10.68 -7.37
CA ALA A 53 2.16 10.63 -5.92
C ALA A 53 2.23 12.03 -5.31
N ALA A 54 3.24 12.82 -5.67
CA ALA A 54 3.42 14.18 -5.16
C ALA A 54 2.25 15.12 -5.54
N GLU A 55 1.76 15.06 -6.78
CA GLU A 55 0.59 15.82 -7.24
C GLU A 55 -0.69 15.50 -6.46
N ASN A 56 -0.80 14.26 -5.95
CA ASN A 56 -1.92 13.82 -5.13
C ASN A 56 -1.64 13.93 -3.62
N HIS A 57 -0.69 14.77 -3.22
CA HIS A 57 -0.29 14.95 -1.81
C HIS A 57 0.20 13.67 -1.14
N GLY A 58 0.68 12.74 -1.94
CA GLY A 58 1.27 11.48 -1.49
C GLY A 58 2.77 11.60 -1.27
N VAL A 59 3.30 10.60 -0.60
CA VAL A 59 4.72 10.42 -0.33
C VAL A 59 5.14 9.06 -0.87
N THR A 60 6.20 9.02 -1.66
CA THR A 60 6.81 7.77 -2.13
C THR A 60 8.18 7.60 -1.50
N CYS A 61 8.39 6.48 -0.85
CA CYS A 61 9.62 6.14 -0.16
C CYS A 61 10.27 4.90 -0.76
N GLY A 62 11.59 4.95 -0.92
CA GLY A 62 12.40 3.75 -1.10
C GLY A 62 12.57 3.01 0.23
N ILE A 63 12.57 1.69 0.16
CA ILE A 63 12.85 0.79 1.27
C ILE A 63 14.24 0.20 1.03
N PHE A 64 15.17 0.49 1.94
CA PHE A 64 16.58 0.10 1.82
C PHE A 64 16.96 -0.84 2.95
N ARG A 65 17.79 -1.85 2.64
CA ARG A 65 18.42 -2.67 3.68
C ARG A 65 19.49 -1.86 4.41
N ARG A 66 19.45 -1.86 5.73
CA ARG A 66 20.44 -1.12 6.54
C ARG A 66 21.85 -1.69 6.49
N ASP A 67 21.97 -3.00 6.31
CA ASP A 67 23.26 -3.69 6.27
C ASP A 67 24.03 -3.44 4.96
N THR A 68 23.32 -3.28 3.84
CA THR A 68 23.93 -3.14 2.51
C THR A 68 23.70 -1.78 1.87
N GLY A 69 22.68 -1.04 2.32
CA GLY A 69 22.22 0.19 1.66
C GLY A 69 21.45 -0.05 0.34
N GLN A 70 21.21 -1.31 -0.02
CA GLN A 70 20.52 -1.64 -1.28
C GLN A 70 19.02 -1.36 -1.19
N PRO A 71 18.40 -0.79 -2.25
CA PRO A 71 16.97 -0.68 -2.35
C PRO A 71 16.37 -2.07 -2.58
N ILE A 72 15.34 -2.41 -1.81
CA ILE A 72 14.63 -3.69 -1.90
C ILE A 72 13.12 -3.53 -2.06
N GLY A 73 12.62 -2.31 -2.01
CA GLY A 73 11.20 -2.06 -2.15
C GLY A 73 10.84 -0.59 -2.26
N VAL A 74 9.55 -0.37 -2.47
CA VAL A 74 8.92 0.95 -2.54
C VAL A 74 7.64 0.92 -1.74
N ILE A 75 7.37 2.00 -0.99
CA ILE A 75 6.09 2.23 -0.33
C ILE A 75 5.60 3.64 -0.66
N SER A 76 4.35 3.76 -1.14
CA SER A 76 3.74 5.04 -1.46
C SER A 76 2.41 5.19 -0.74
N PHE A 77 2.17 6.36 -0.14
CA PHE A 77 0.97 6.62 0.65
C PHE A 77 0.59 8.10 0.67
N VAL A 78 -0.68 8.36 0.91
CA VAL A 78 -1.21 9.70 1.24
C VAL A 78 -1.41 9.73 2.75
N PRO A 79 -0.67 10.56 3.51
CA PRO A 79 -0.63 10.46 4.96
C PRO A 79 -1.94 10.86 5.66
N HIS A 80 -2.74 11.74 5.03
CA HIS A 80 -4.04 12.20 5.53
C HIS A 80 -4.85 12.85 4.41
N SER A 81 -6.10 13.19 4.68
CA SER A 81 -6.99 13.95 3.77
C SER A 81 -7.27 13.25 2.43
N PHE A 82 -7.10 11.93 2.38
CA PHE A 82 -7.41 11.19 1.16
C PHE A 82 -8.86 11.41 0.72
N ARG A 83 -9.05 11.82 -0.53
CA ARG A 83 -10.36 12.19 -1.09
C ARG A 83 -11.10 13.26 -0.26
N GLY A 84 -10.37 14.20 0.35
CA GLY A 84 -10.94 15.28 1.15
C GLY A 84 -11.37 14.86 2.56
N GLN A 85 -11.16 13.61 2.97
CA GLN A 85 -11.48 13.12 4.31
C GLN A 85 -10.25 13.25 5.21
N ARG A 86 -10.26 14.22 6.13
CA ARG A 86 -9.11 14.56 6.97
C ARG A 86 -8.58 13.38 7.80
N ASP A 87 -9.48 12.52 8.24
CA ASP A 87 -9.17 11.36 9.09
C ASP A 87 -8.72 10.11 8.30
N TYR A 88 -8.54 10.23 6.97
CA TYR A 88 -8.30 9.10 6.09
C TYR A 88 -6.95 9.20 5.39
N ALA A 89 -6.08 8.25 5.65
CA ALA A 89 -4.84 7.99 4.92
C ALA A 89 -5.03 6.88 3.87
N TRP A 90 -4.13 6.82 2.90
CA TRP A 90 -4.23 5.85 1.82
C TRP A 90 -2.89 5.21 1.51
N LEU A 91 -2.80 3.89 1.59
CA LEU A 91 -1.65 3.11 1.09
C LEU A 91 -1.85 2.84 -0.40
N SER A 92 -1.08 3.53 -1.23
CA SER A 92 -1.18 3.45 -2.69
C SER A 92 -0.40 2.27 -3.26
N LEU A 93 0.80 2.02 -2.71
CA LEU A 93 1.72 0.98 -3.16
C LEU A 93 2.53 0.45 -1.99
N LEU A 94 2.70 -0.85 -1.93
CA LEU A 94 3.77 -1.51 -1.17
C LEU A 94 4.30 -2.65 -2.03
N MET A 95 5.52 -2.50 -2.49
CA MET A 95 6.19 -3.44 -3.36
C MET A 95 7.55 -3.81 -2.78
N ILE A 96 7.81 -5.10 -2.63
CA ILE A 96 9.13 -5.66 -2.32
C ILE A 96 9.57 -6.45 -3.54
N GLN A 97 10.79 -6.23 -3.99
CA GLN A 97 11.37 -6.97 -5.12
C GLN A 97 11.36 -8.48 -4.87
N GLU A 98 11.29 -9.26 -5.94
CA GLU A 98 11.02 -10.70 -5.86
C GLU A 98 11.98 -11.44 -4.92
N ASP A 99 13.28 -11.16 -5.04
CA ASP A 99 14.35 -11.83 -4.28
C ASP A 99 14.29 -11.59 -2.76
N ASP A 100 13.64 -10.52 -2.32
CA ASP A 100 13.53 -10.13 -0.90
C ASP A 100 12.13 -10.37 -0.31
N ARG A 101 11.21 -10.99 -1.08
CA ARG A 101 9.87 -11.32 -0.60
C ARG A 101 9.89 -12.43 0.44
N LEU A 102 8.82 -12.49 1.24
CA LEU A 102 8.58 -13.47 2.30
C LEU A 102 9.53 -13.41 3.50
N GLU A 103 10.53 -12.53 3.49
CA GLU A 103 11.45 -12.28 4.59
C GLU A 103 10.90 -11.33 5.68
N GLY A 104 9.65 -10.87 5.49
CA GLY A 104 8.96 -9.98 6.42
C GLY A 104 9.29 -8.49 6.26
N TYR A 105 10.09 -8.10 5.27
CA TYR A 105 10.45 -6.70 5.03
C TYR A 105 9.24 -5.80 4.74
N GLY A 106 8.28 -6.28 3.94
CA GLY A 106 7.05 -5.52 3.66
C GLY A 106 6.24 -5.23 4.93
N ALA A 107 6.14 -6.19 5.83
CA ALA A 107 5.44 -6.01 7.11
C ALA A 107 6.18 -5.04 8.04
N GLU A 108 7.52 -5.08 8.07
CA GLU A 108 8.35 -4.17 8.85
C GLU A 108 8.24 -2.75 8.33
N ALA A 109 8.35 -2.56 7.00
CA ALA A 109 8.22 -1.25 6.36
C ALA A 109 6.82 -0.65 6.58
N TYR A 110 5.76 -1.45 6.37
CA TYR A 110 4.40 -0.99 6.57
C TYR A 110 4.14 -0.52 8.00
N ARG A 111 4.56 -1.29 9.02
CA ARG A 111 4.36 -0.88 10.42
C ARG A 111 5.04 0.43 10.75
N ALA A 112 6.26 0.62 10.26
CA ALA A 112 6.98 1.87 10.48
C ALA A 112 6.28 3.08 9.82
N VAL A 113 5.74 2.89 8.62
CA VAL A 113 4.94 3.92 7.93
C VAL A 113 3.57 4.11 8.62
N GLU A 114 2.95 3.04 9.07
CA GLU A 114 1.70 3.10 9.84
C GLU A 114 1.86 3.92 11.13
N ASP A 115 2.93 3.67 11.88
CA ASP A 115 3.26 4.43 13.09
C ASP A 115 3.48 5.92 12.77
N HIS A 116 4.14 6.21 11.66
CA HIS A 116 4.31 7.58 11.17
C HIS A 116 2.97 8.24 10.83
N ILE A 117 2.10 7.56 10.07
CA ILE A 117 0.76 8.05 9.70
C ILE A 117 -0.09 8.29 10.96
N TYR A 118 -0.10 7.35 11.88
CA TYR A 118 -0.85 7.48 13.13
C TYR A 118 -0.18 8.39 14.17
N GLY A 119 1.00 8.92 13.88
CA GLY A 119 1.58 10.06 14.62
C GLY A 119 0.68 11.30 14.55
N ASP A 120 -0.09 11.47 13.47
CA ASP A 120 -1.17 12.46 13.41
C ASP A 120 -2.43 11.91 14.12
N PRO A 121 -2.87 12.52 15.24
CA PRO A 121 -4.02 12.03 16.02
C PRO A 121 -5.36 12.18 15.28
N GLU A 122 -5.43 13.00 14.23
CA GLU A 122 -6.65 13.17 13.45
C GLU A 122 -6.85 12.03 12.46
N VAL A 123 -5.78 11.32 12.05
CA VAL A 123 -5.90 10.16 11.17
C VAL A 123 -6.44 8.97 11.96
N LYS A 124 -7.57 8.43 11.52
CA LYS A 124 -8.31 7.35 12.16
C LYS A 124 -8.26 6.04 11.40
N ARG A 125 -7.96 6.09 10.10
CA ARG A 125 -8.00 4.92 9.23
C ARG A 125 -7.03 5.03 8.07
N ILE A 126 -6.56 3.88 7.62
CA ILE A 126 -5.72 3.72 6.43
C ILE A 126 -6.47 2.80 5.47
N GLY A 127 -6.67 3.22 4.23
CA GLY A 127 -7.29 2.40 3.19
C GLY A 127 -6.28 1.94 2.15
N THR A 128 -6.65 0.91 1.40
CA THR A 128 -5.93 0.41 0.24
C THR A 128 -6.86 -0.33 -0.72
N LEU A 129 -6.39 -0.58 -1.95
CA LEU A 129 -7.04 -1.51 -2.89
C LEU A 129 -6.15 -2.73 -3.08
N LEU A 130 -6.76 -3.91 -3.08
CA LEU A 130 -6.07 -5.17 -3.32
C LEU A 130 -6.74 -5.94 -4.46
N ILE A 131 -5.93 -6.72 -5.17
CA ILE A 131 -6.37 -7.69 -6.17
C ILE A 131 -6.38 -9.07 -5.49
N PRO A 132 -7.55 -9.71 -5.29
CA PRO A 132 -7.67 -10.95 -4.51
C PRO A 132 -6.91 -12.15 -5.10
N GLN A 133 -6.59 -12.12 -6.39
CA GLN A 133 -5.80 -13.17 -7.03
C GLN A 133 -4.36 -13.28 -6.49
N PHE A 134 -3.92 -12.28 -5.73
CA PHE A 134 -2.61 -12.28 -5.08
C PHE A 134 -2.74 -12.66 -3.61
N ASP A 135 -2.67 -13.95 -3.34
CA ASP A 135 -2.69 -14.50 -1.98
C ASP A 135 -1.72 -13.80 -1.03
N ALA A 136 -0.53 -13.42 -1.52
CA ALA A 136 0.46 -12.73 -0.71
C ALA A 136 -0.05 -11.36 -0.20
N SER A 137 -0.75 -10.59 -1.05
CA SER A 137 -1.35 -9.30 -0.69
C SER A 137 -2.49 -9.46 0.28
N LEU A 138 -3.33 -10.49 0.11
CA LEU A 138 -4.42 -10.79 1.05
C LEU A 138 -3.89 -11.20 2.41
N ARG A 139 -2.96 -12.17 2.47
CA ARG A 139 -2.32 -12.59 3.73
C ARG A 139 -1.60 -11.43 4.42
N PHE A 140 -0.98 -10.55 3.65
CA PHE A 140 -0.39 -9.32 4.19
C PHE A 140 -1.45 -8.43 4.83
N ALA A 141 -2.55 -8.14 4.11
CA ALA A 141 -3.62 -7.29 4.61
C ALA A 141 -4.24 -7.83 5.90
N GLU A 142 -4.58 -9.13 5.93
CA GLU A 142 -5.11 -9.80 7.12
C GLU A 142 -4.13 -9.71 8.29
N LYS A 143 -2.85 -10.02 8.06
CA LYS A 143 -1.79 -9.94 9.07
C LYS A 143 -1.59 -8.52 9.61
N MET A 144 -1.80 -7.50 8.78
CA MET A 144 -1.71 -6.10 9.19
C MET A 144 -3.01 -5.57 9.80
N GLY A 145 -4.09 -6.34 9.81
CA GLY A 145 -5.37 -5.97 10.40
C GLY A 145 -6.25 -5.10 9.50
N PHE A 146 -6.10 -5.23 8.19
CA PHE A 146 -7.03 -4.65 7.24
C PHE A 146 -8.28 -5.52 7.09
N GLU A 147 -9.43 -4.87 6.99
CA GLU A 147 -10.73 -5.50 6.76
C GLU A 147 -11.28 -5.07 5.42
N GLN A 148 -11.90 -5.99 4.67
CA GLN A 148 -12.56 -5.68 3.42
C GLN A 148 -13.84 -4.87 3.67
N VAL A 149 -13.98 -3.75 2.96
CA VAL A 149 -15.11 -2.82 3.13
C VAL A 149 -15.82 -2.48 1.83
N GLY A 150 -15.37 -3.00 0.70
CA GLY A 150 -15.98 -2.71 -0.60
C GLY A 150 -15.40 -3.50 -1.77
N GLY A 151 -16.10 -3.46 -2.91
CA GLY A 151 -15.75 -4.12 -4.16
C GLY A 151 -16.78 -5.18 -4.59
N PRO A 152 -16.57 -5.83 -5.75
CA PRO A 152 -15.43 -5.62 -6.64
C PRO A 152 -15.56 -4.36 -7.51
N PHE A 153 -14.43 -3.69 -7.69
CA PHE A 153 -14.24 -2.69 -8.76
C PHE A 153 -13.36 -3.33 -9.85
N LYS A 154 -13.35 -2.81 -11.06
CA LYS A 154 -12.46 -3.31 -12.12
C LYS A 154 -11.37 -2.28 -12.41
N ASN A 155 -10.10 -2.75 -12.48
CA ASN A 155 -9.01 -1.92 -13.00
C ASN A 155 -8.99 -1.93 -14.54
N LYS A 156 -8.08 -1.17 -15.13
CA LYS A 156 -7.91 -1.09 -16.60
C LYS A 156 -7.56 -2.43 -17.25
N ARG A 157 -6.97 -3.36 -16.51
CA ARG A 157 -6.63 -4.73 -16.94
C ARG A 157 -7.80 -5.71 -16.76
N GLY A 158 -8.93 -5.27 -16.20
CA GLY A 158 -10.10 -6.11 -15.93
C GLY A 158 -10.04 -6.92 -14.63
N TYR A 159 -8.97 -6.80 -13.85
CA TYR A 159 -8.88 -7.44 -12.53
C TYR A 159 -9.87 -6.82 -11.55
N GLY A 160 -10.49 -7.67 -10.74
CA GLY A 160 -11.32 -7.24 -9.62
C GLY A 160 -10.46 -6.62 -8.53
N LEU A 161 -10.83 -5.42 -8.09
CA LEU A 161 -10.22 -4.71 -6.97
C LEU A 161 -11.18 -4.70 -5.80
N TYR A 162 -10.65 -4.88 -4.59
CA TYR A 162 -11.43 -4.76 -3.37
C TYR A 162 -10.82 -3.71 -2.46
N SER A 163 -11.70 -2.93 -1.82
CA SER A 163 -11.30 -1.91 -0.87
C SER A 163 -11.12 -2.53 0.51
N TYR A 164 -9.99 -2.25 1.12
CA TYR A 164 -9.65 -2.66 2.48
C TYR A 164 -9.36 -1.45 3.33
N VAL A 165 -9.72 -1.50 4.60
CA VAL A 165 -9.50 -0.44 5.57
C VAL A 165 -8.96 -1.03 6.86
N LYS A 166 -7.93 -0.41 7.40
CA LYS A 166 -7.46 -0.61 8.77
C LYS A 166 -7.83 0.61 9.59
N LYS A 167 -8.43 0.41 10.75
CA LYS A 167 -8.76 1.47 11.70
C LYS A 167 -7.72 1.58 12.79
N ARG A 168 -7.52 2.79 13.30
CA ARG A 168 -6.83 2.99 14.56
C ARG A 168 -7.57 2.23 15.67
N ALA A 169 -6.83 1.56 16.54
CA ALA A 169 -7.42 0.80 17.64
C ALA A 169 -8.39 1.65 18.50
N GLY A 170 -9.49 1.04 18.92
CA GLY A 170 -10.50 1.67 19.78
C GLY A 170 -11.57 2.49 19.04
N LEU A 171 -11.56 2.56 17.72
CA LEU A 171 -12.60 3.24 16.95
C LEU A 171 -13.79 2.31 16.65
N PRO A 172 -15.03 2.82 16.73
CA PRO A 172 -16.21 2.04 16.39
C PRO A 172 -16.31 1.77 14.89
N GLU A 173 -17.08 0.75 14.53
CA GLU A 173 -17.48 0.48 13.15
C GLU A 173 -18.31 1.64 12.60
N THR A 174 -18.03 2.07 11.37
CA THR A 174 -18.87 3.07 10.68
C THR A 174 -20.14 2.43 10.13
N ALA A 175 -21.16 3.24 9.87
CA ALA A 175 -22.42 2.76 9.28
C ALA A 175 -22.22 2.05 7.93
N GLY A 176 -21.32 2.56 7.08
CA GLY A 176 -21.01 1.94 5.79
C GLY A 176 -20.33 0.58 5.92
N GLU A 177 -19.38 0.43 6.85
CA GLU A 177 -18.71 -0.84 7.13
C GLU A 177 -19.70 -1.87 7.70
N LYS A 178 -20.59 -1.43 8.58
CA LYS A 178 -21.64 -2.29 9.13
C LYS A 178 -22.55 -2.82 8.02
N ILE A 179 -23.04 -1.95 7.14
CA ILE A 179 -23.87 -2.33 6.00
C ILE A 179 -23.12 -3.32 5.09
N TRP A 180 -21.85 -3.05 4.80
CA TRP A 180 -21.03 -3.95 3.98
C TRP A 180 -20.89 -5.33 4.61
N ARG A 181 -20.54 -5.41 5.90
CA ARG A 181 -20.42 -6.68 6.62
C ARG A 181 -21.72 -7.47 6.64
N GLU A 182 -22.86 -6.82 6.95
CA GLU A 182 -24.17 -7.45 6.95
C GLU A 182 -24.55 -7.98 5.56
N ALA A 183 -24.22 -7.25 4.49
CA ALA A 183 -24.46 -7.72 3.12
C ALA A 183 -23.61 -8.96 2.76
N GLN A 184 -22.36 -9.05 3.24
CA GLN A 184 -21.52 -10.24 3.05
C GLN A 184 -22.06 -11.46 3.82
N GLU A 185 -22.53 -11.29 5.05
CA GLU A 185 -23.14 -12.36 5.84
C GLU A 185 -24.39 -12.94 5.16
N VAL A 186 -25.21 -12.09 4.56
CA VAL A 186 -26.38 -12.53 3.77
C VAL A 186 -25.96 -13.34 2.55
N ARG A 187 -24.95 -12.87 1.82
CA ARG A 187 -24.44 -13.53 0.60
C ARG A 187 -23.89 -14.93 0.90
N LEU A 188 -23.11 -15.08 1.97
CA LEU A 188 -22.55 -16.36 2.38
C LEU A 188 -23.64 -17.39 2.77
N ARG A 189 -24.78 -16.92 3.30
CA ARG A 189 -25.93 -17.79 3.64
C ARG A 189 -26.77 -18.22 2.45
N THR A 190 -26.66 -17.50 1.31
CA THR A 190 -27.44 -17.82 0.09
C THR A 190 -26.65 -18.71 -0.88
N ASP A 191 -25.35 -18.84 -0.69
CA ASP A 191 -24.46 -19.68 -1.50
C ASP A 191 -24.26 -21.09 -0.88
N GLU A 192 -24.89 -21.39 0.28
CA GLU A 192 -25.04 -22.73 0.88
C GLU A 192 -26.39 -23.39 0.44
#